data_74e75059ef9093d6a389ec6e292b0b0c
#
_entry.id   74e75059ef9093d6a389ec6e292b0b0c
#
_cell.length_a   1.000
_cell.length_b   1.000
_cell.length_c   1.000
_cell.angle_alpha   90.00
_cell.angle_beta   90.00
_cell.angle_gamma   90.00
#
_symmetry.space_group_name_H-M   'P 1'
#
loop_
_entity.id
_entity.type
_entity.pdbx_description
1 polymer ?
#
loop_
_entity_poly.entity_id
_entity_poly.type
_entity_poly.pdbx_seq_one_letter_code
_entity_poly.pdbx_strand_id
1 'polypeptide(L)'
;MSVAAIPDGRARNAGNGPRRRAAVIGSGFGGLAAAIRLQAMGFDTVCYEAHEQPGGRASVYEDAGFIFDAGPTVITAPHCLEELFELSGRRMADYVRLLPVTPLYRLQWSDGVSFDYVADEAGLIEQVRRVSPSDVEGYRRFADYTRKVFEKGYEELGAVPFLSFTDMLRAAPHLARLRADRSVYAQVSRFVKDEHLRQAFSFHPLLVGGNPLDTSSIYTLIHWIERKWGVFFPEGGTGALVRGLVRLFEDLGGTLRLRAPVEHVVVQPGQDGFEHVVHAAGLAPAAFDVVVSNADVHHTYATLYRGVAGADRRRRRLERMSWSMSLFVLYFGTNKRYPQLAHHTILFGPRFQGLVRDIFRGPRLPDDFSLYLHAPTVTDPGMAPAGCEAFYVLSPVPHLGNAAVDWDAVATGYGDTILAALERRLPGLRKSIVTRSHFTPADFATKFNAHHGSAFSVAPRLIQSAYFRPHNRDPDIPGLYLVGAGTHPGAGVPGVVNSAKATCDTIAADFHVITG
;
A
#
# COMPACT_ATOMS: atom_id res chain seq x y z
N MET A 1 -36.78 -28.97 -23.22
CA MET A 1 -36.54 -28.13 -22.04
C MET A 1 -35.62 -27.00 -22.45
N SER A 2 -36.17 -25.81 -22.52
CA SER A 2 -35.52 -24.61 -23.06
C SER A 2 -34.47 -24.11 -22.08
N VAL A 3 -33.22 -23.94 -22.55
CA VAL A 3 -32.14 -23.27 -21.81
C VAL A 3 -32.40 -21.77 -21.89
N ALA A 4 -32.72 -21.16 -20.74
CA ALA A 4 -32.88 -19.73 -20.62
C ALA A 4 -31.54 -19.02 -20.85
N ALA A 5 -31.53 -18.06 -21.76
CA ALA A 5 -30.39 -17.19 -22.04
C ALA A 5 -30.05 -16.33 -20.82
N ILE A 6 -28.77 -16.33 -20.44
CA ILE A 6 -28.19 -15.41 -19.44
C ILE A 6 -28.26 -13.99 -20.01
N PRO A 7 -28.78 -12.98 -19.27
CA PRO A 7 -28.83 -11.62 -19.77
C PRO A 7 -27.42 -11.03 -19.88
N ASP A 8 -27.15 -10.44 -21.03
CA ASP A 8 -25.95 -9.67 -21.37
C ASP A 8 -25.78 -8.53 -20.36
N GLY A 9 -24.71 -8.59 -19.54
CA GLY A 9 -24.45 -7.69 -18.40
C GLY A 9 -24.01 -6.27 -18.80
N ARG A 10 -24.75 -5.63 -19.70
CA ARG A 10 -24.60 -4.19 -19.97
C ARG A 10 -25.44 -3.41 -18.97
N ALA A 11 -24.79 -2.79 -17.98
CA ALA A 11 -25.43 -1.78 -17.13
C ALA A 11 -26.12 -0.73 -18.04
N ARG A 12 -27.45 -0.69 -18.02
CA ARG A 12 -28.23 0.30 -18.77
C ARG A 12 -28.15 1.62 -18.02
N ASN A 13 -27.41 2.59 -18.56
CA ASN A 13 -27.63 3.99 -18.19
C ASN A 13 -29.08 4.38 -18.50
N ALA A 14 -29.79 4.85 -17.49
CA ALA A 14 -31.15 5.32 -17.62
C ALA A 14 -31.21 6.77 -18.17
N GLY A 15 -30.46 7.05 -19.25
CA GLY A 15 -30.47 8.36 -19.89
C GLY A 15 -29.88 8.31 -21.29
N ASN A 16 -30.54 8.89 -22.25
CA ASN A 16 -30.15 9.02 -23.66
C ASN A 16 -29.04 10.10 -23.88
N GLY A 17 -28.24 10.41 -22.86
CA GLY A 17 -27.15 11.39 -22.93
C GLY A 17 -25.78 10.76 -23.23
N PRO A 18 -24.77 11.56 -23.67
CA PRO A 18 -23.41 11.10 -23.81
C PRO A 18 -22.87 10.57 -22.49
N ARG A 19 -22.04 9.50 -22.54
CA ARG A 19 -21.38 8.96 -21.34
C ARG A 19 -20.51 10.03 -20.69
N ARG A 20 -20.59 10.17 -19.38
CA ARG A 20 -19.67 11.01 -18.61
C ARG A 20 -18.25 10.50 -18.74
N ARG A 21 -17.30 11.41 -18.78
CA ARG A 21 -15.87 11.11 -18.94
C ARG A 21 -15.12 11.24 -17.62
N ALA A 22 -14.30 10.26 -17.33
CA ALA A 22 -13.46 10.26 -16.13
C ALA A 22 -11.99 10.12 -16.50
N ALA A 23 -11.13 10.96 -15.91
CA ALA A 23 -9.69 10.79 -15.95
C ALA A 23 -9.18 10.24 -14.62
N VAL A 24 -8.34 9.20 -14.68
CA VAL A 24 -7.59 8.69 -13.53
C VAL A 24 -6.11 9.03 -13.74
N ILE A 25 -5.48 9.68 -12.77
CA ILE A 25 -4.06 10.08 -12.85
C ILE A 25 -3.22 9.14 -11.98
N GLY A 26 -2.42 8.29 -12.62
CA GLY A 26 -1.56 7.29 -12.01
C GLY A 26 -2.19 5.90 -11.92
N SER A 27 -1.53 4.90 -12.51
CA SER A 27 -1.97 3.50 -12.61
C SER A 27 -1.45 2.59 -11.50
N GLY A 28 -1.16 3.11 -10.30
CA GLY A 28 -0.97 2.28 -9.10
C GLY A 28 -2.25 1.55 -8.68
N PHE A 29 -2.21 0.64 -7.70
CA PHE A 29 -3.38 -0.14 -7.28
C PHE A 29 -4.64 0.69 -7.00
N GLY A 30 -4.50 1.84 -6.31
CA GLY A 30 -5.64 2.72 -6.06
C GLY A 30 -6.24 3.32 -7.33
N GLY A 31 -5.38 3.73 -8.28
CA GLY A 31 -5.82 4.29 -9.56
C GLY A 31 -6.47 3.23 -10.46
N LEU A 32 -5.86 2.05 -10.59
CA LEU A 32 -6.45 0.94 -11.35
C LEU A 32 -7.78 0.50 -10.76
N ALA A 33 -7.86 0.37 -9.43
CA ALA A 33 -9.12 0.03 -8.75
C ALA A 33 -10.21 1.08 -9.00
N ALA A 34 -9.87 2.38 -8.98
CA ALA A 34 -10.81 3.46 -9.31
C ALA A 34 -11.21 3.43 -10.78
N ALA A 35 -10.26 3.22 -11.70
CA ALA A 35 -10.51 3.15 -13.13
C ALA A 35 -11.45 2.00 -13.50
N ILE A 36 -11.24 0.81 -12.91
CA ILE A 36 -12.11 -0.37 -13.09
C ILE A 36 -13.53 -0.06 -12.59
N ARG A 37 -13.66 0.51 -11.37
CA ARG A 37 -14.97 0.85 -10.79
C ARG A 37 -15.70 1.90 -11.61
N LEU A 38 -15.03 2.97 -12.03
CA LEU A 38 -15.63 4.01 -12.88
C LEU A 38 -16.08 3.45 -14.23
N GLN A 39 -15.28 2.60 -14.85
CA GLN A 39 -15.64 1.95 -16.11
C GLN A 39 -16.86 1.04 -15.92
N ALA A 40 -16.92 0.26 -14.83
CA ALA A 40 -18.07 -0.58 -14.47
C ALA A 40 -19.33 0.24 -14.17
N MET A 41 -19.18 1.46 -13.63
CA MET A 41 -20.27 2.42 -13.42
C MET A 41 -20.74 3.12 -14.72
N GLY A 42 -20.11 2.85 -15.86
CA GLY A 42 -20.51 3.37 -17.17
C GLY A 42 -19.84 4.68 -17.58
N PHE A 43 -18.82 5.15 -16.87
CA PHE A 43 -18.01 6.27 -17.33
C PHE A 43 -17.14 5.86 -18.53
N ASP A 44 -16.84 6.81 -19.44
CA ASP A 44 -15.77 6.68 -20.42
C ASP A 44 -14.45 7.06 -19.71
N THR A 45 -13.68 6.05 -19.30
CA THR A 45 -12.55 6.21 -18.38
C THR A 45 -11.21 6.13 -19.07
N VAL A 46 -10.37 7.17 -18.90
CA VAL A 46 -8.98 7.21 -19.35
C VAL A 46 -8.06 7.23 -18.12
N CYS A 47 -7.15 6.27 -18.03
CA CYS A 47 -6.09 6.24 -17.01
C CYS A 47 -4.77 6.72 -17.63
N TYR A 48 -4.18 7.77 -17.04
CA TYR A 48 -2.88 8.34 -17.45
C TYR A 48 -1.78 7.84 -16.51
N GLU A 49 -0.70 7.30 -17.09
CA GLU A 49 0.49 6.85 -16.38
C GLU A 49 1.73 7.54 -16.92
N ALA A 50 2.54 8.09 -16.03
CA ALA A 50 3.75 8.80 -16.41
C ALA A 50 4.85 7.88 -16.95
N HIS A 51 4.89 6.64 -16.46
CA HIS A 51 5.92 5.66 -16.79
C HIS A 51 5.53 4.79 -18.00
N GLU A 52 6.51 4.03 -18.47
CA GLU A 52 6.31 3.03 -19.54
C GLU A 52 5.62 1.75 -19.04
N GLN A 53 5.59 1.52 -17.73
CA GLN A 53 4.94 0.38 -17.09
C GLN A 53 3.91 0.84 -16.07
N PRO A 54 2.74 0.18 -15.99
CA PRO A 54 1.75 0.46 -14.97
C PRO A 54 2.19 -0.09 -13.61
N GLY A 55 1.48 0.32 -12.55
CA GLY A 55 1.65 -0.22 -11.20
C GLY A 55 2.24 0.77 -10.19
N GLY A 56 2.92 1.82 -10.64
CA GLY A 56 3.54 2.80 -9.75
C GLY A 56 4.50 2.11 -8.76
N ARG A 57 4.23 2.21 -7.45
CA ARG A 57 5.05 1.52 -6.42
C ARG A 57 4.96 -0.02 -6.49
N ALA A 58 4.03 -0.60 -7.23
CA ALA A 58 3.90 -2.04 -7.50
C ALA A 58 4.49 -2.43 -8.87
N SER A 59 5.34 -1.61 -9.46
CA SER A 59 6.09 -1.93 -10.67
C SER A 59 7.08 -3.08 -10.43
N VAL A 60 7.67 -3.58 -11.50
CA VAL A 60 8.60 -4.72 -11.50
C VAL A 60 9.87 -4.32 -12.20
N TYR A 61 11.00 -4.81 -11.72
CA TYR A 61 12.29 -4.73 -12.41
C TYR A 61 12.72 -6.11 -12.86
N GLU A 62 13.21 -6.20 -14.07
CA GLU A 62 13.78 -7.44 -14.61
C GLU A 62 15.25 -7.20 -14.96
N ASP A 63 16.12 -8.10 -14.48
CA ASP A 63 17.54 -8.06 -14.81
C ASP A 63 18.14 -9.46 -14.77
N ALA A 64 18.95 -9.81 -15.78
CA ALA A 64 19.62 -11.10 -15.89
C ALA A 64 18.71 -12.32 -15.70
N GLY A 65 17.42 -12.23 -16.06
CA GLY A 65 16.41 -13.28 -15.92
C GLY A 65 15.78 -13.36 -14.52
N PHE A 66 16.11 -12.45 -13.62
CA PHE A 66 15.46 -12.30 -12.32
C PHE A 66 14.31 -11.30 -12.42
N ILE A 67 13.23 -11.55 -11.67
CA ILE A 67 12.08 -10.66 -11.54
C ILE A 67 12.05 -10.13 -10.11
N PHE A 68 12.09 -8.81 -9.96
CA PHE A 68 12.09 -8.12 -8.68
C PHE A 68 10.83 -7.27 -8.53
N ASP A 69 10.00 -7.58 -7.55
CA ASP A 69 8.89 -6.71 -7.16
C ASP A 69 9.41 -5.43 -6.52
N ALA A 70 8.94 -4.28 -6.98
CA ALA A 70 9.44 -2.98 -6.50
C ALA A 70 8.87 -2.55 -5.15
N GLY A 71 7.77 -3.14 -4.69
CA GLY A 71 7.06 -2.65 -3.53
C GLY A 71 6.20 -3.65 -2.78
N PRO A 72 4.87 -3.55 -2.80
CA PRO A 72 4.01 -4.34 -1.94
C PRO A 72 3.98 -5.81 -2.36
N THR A 73 4.50 -6.68 -1.52
CA THR A 73 4.53 -8.13 -1.73
C THR A 73 3.69 -8.91 -0.71
N VAL A 74 3.19 -8.22 0.30
CA VAL A 74 2.29 -8.78 1.31
C VAL A 74 0.85 -8.50 0.88
N ILE A 75 0.22 -9.47 0.20
CA ILE A 75 -1.18 -9.37 -0.23
C ILE A 75 -2.06 -9.99 0.84
N THR A 76 -2.85 -9.16 1.50
CA THR A 76 -3.85 -9.58 2.49
C THR A 76 -5.24 -9.20 2.01
N ALA A 77 -6.29 -9.72 2.64
CA ALA A 77 -7.68 -9.41 2.32
C ALA A 77 -8.00 -9.52 0.81
N PRO A 78 -7.80 -10.70 0.19
CA PRO A 78 -7.92 -10.89 -1.27
C PRO A 78 -9.29 -10.52 -1.82
N HIS A 79 -10.35 -10.64 -1.01
CA HIS A 79 -11.72 -10.25 -1.38
C HIS A 79 -11.84 -8.78 -1.87
N CYS A 80 -10.97 -7.87 -1.40
CA CYS A 80 -10.97 -6.49 -1.89
C CYS A 80 -10.55 -6.40 -3.37
N LEU A 81 -9.66 -7.31 -3.79
CA LEU A 81 -9.23 -7.41 -5.18
C LEU A 81 -10.25 -8.22 -5.99
N GLU A 82 -10.75 -9.32 -5.46
CA GLU A 82 -11.78 -10.19 -6.09
C GLU A 82 -13.02 -9.37 -6.45
N GLU A 83 -13.49 -8.48 -5.56
CA GLU A 83 -14.63 -7.60 -5.80
C GLU A 83 -14.47 -6.78 -7.10
N LEU A 84 -13.25 -6.36 -7.47
CA LEU A 84 -13.04 -5.59 -8.71
C LEU A 84 -13.41 -6.40 -9.96
N PHE A 85 -13.16 -7.70 -9.95
CA PHE A 85 -13.53 -8.61 -11.03
C PHE A 85 -15.02 -8.94 -10.99
N GLU A 86 -15.57 -9.17 -9.80
CA GLU A 86 -16.97 -9.51 -9.59
C GLU A 86 -17.92 -8.39 -10.04
N LEU A 87 -17.54 -7.10 -9.90
CA LEU A 87 -18.30 -5.96 -10.42
C LEU A 87 -18.64 -6.06 -11.90
N SER A 88 -17.87 -6.83 -12.66
CA SER A 88 -18.08 -7.05 -14.10
C SER A 88 -18.47 -8.48 -14.44
N GLY A 89 -18.86 -9.30 -13.45
CA GLY A 89 -19.19 -10.72 -13.64
C GLY A 89 -17.99 -11.60 -14.00
N ARG A 90 -16.77 -11.17 -13.69
CA ARG A 90 -15.52 -11.89 -13.97
C ARG A 90 -14.95 -12.50 -12.70
N ARG A 91 -14.02 -13.44 -12.84
CA ARG A 91 -13.34 -14.08 -11.71
C ARG A 91 -11.86 -13.69 -11.73
N MET A 92 -11.31 -13.30 -10.60
CA MET A 92 -9.89 -12.93 -10.48
C MET A 92 -8.97 -14.08 -10.92
N ALA A 93 -9.34 -15.34 -10.64
CA ALA A 93 -8.53 -16.51 -11.00
C ALA A 93 -8.32 -16.69 -12.51
N ASP A 94 -9.14 -16.06 -13.37
CA ASP A 94 -8.98 -16.08 -14.82
C ASP A 94 -7.91 -15.06 -15.30
N TYR A 95 -7.44 -14.18 -14.41
CA TYR A 95 -6.49 -13.11 -14.67
C TYR A 95 -5.17 -13.27 -13.90
N VAL A 96 -5.25 -13.68 -12.63
CA VAL A 96 -4.09 -13.84 -11.75
C VAL A 96 -4.41 -14.86 -10.66
N ARG A 97 -3.44 -15.68 -10.30
CA ARG A 97 -3.54 -16.65 -9.21
C ARG A 97 -2.79 -16.16 -7.98
N LEU A 98 -3.43 -16.23 -6.81
CA LEU A 98 -2.79 -15.94 -5.53
C LEU A 98 -2.32 -17.24 -4.88
N LEU A 99 -1.05 -17.30 -4.52
CA LEU A 99 -0.41 -18.42 -3.84
C LEU A 99 -0.35 -18.12 -2.34
N PRO A 100 -0.77 -19.02 -1.44
CA PRO A 100 -0.67 -18.80 0.00
C PRO A 100 0.79 -18.82 0.46
N VAL A 101 1.12 -17.96 1.40
CA VAL A 101 2.46 -17.88 2.00
C VAL A 101 2.44 -18.42 3.43
N THR A 102 3.34 -19.36 3.73
CA THR A 102 3.48 -19.98 5.06
C THR A 102 4.95 -20.21 5.41
N PRO A 103 5.42 -19.76 6.60
CA PRO A 103 4.74 -18.87 7.55
C PRO A 103 4.43 -17.51 6.91
N LEU A 104 3.49 -16.74 7.47
CA LEU A 104 3.18 -15.38 7.01
C LEU A 104 4.42 -14.50 7.05
N TYR A 105 5.19 -14.62 8.17
CA TYR A 105 6.50 -14.02 8.37
C TYR A 105 7.36 -14.92 9.23
N ARG A 106 8.67 -14.93 8.99
CA ARG A 106 9.68 -15.37 9.95
C ARG A 106 10.33 -14.16 10.58
N LEU A 107 10.21 -14.03 11.91
CA LEU A 107 10.81 -12.95 12.68
C LEU A 107 12.07 -13.47 13.35
N GLN A 108 13.17 -12.73 13.26
CA GLN A 108 14.46 -13.13 13.81
C GLN A 108 15.16 -11.96 14.50
N TRP A 109 15.75 -12.24 15.65
CA TRP A 109 16.54 -11.28 16.42
C TRP A 109 18.03 -11.60 16.42
N SER A 110 18.85 -10.64 16.86
CA SER A 110 20.32 -10.78 16.88
C SER A 110 20.82 -11.76 17.93
N ASP A 111 20.03 -12.05 18.97
CA ASP A 111 20.33 -13.01 20.04
C ASP A 111 19.98 -14.47 19.67
N GLY A 112 19.50 -14.72 18.44
CA GLY A 112 19.19 -16.05 17.93
C GLY A 112 17.73 -16.48 18.13
N VAL A 113 16.90 -15.69 18.81
CA VAL A 113 15.47 -15.96 18.92
C VAL A 113 14.83 -15.88 17.52
N SER A 114 13.96 -16.84 17.21
CA SER A 114 13.18 -16.89 15.98
C SER A 114 11.72 -17.19 16.30
N PHE A 115 10.80 -16.55 15.55
CA PHE A 115 9.36 -16.67 15.72
C PHE A 115 8.69 -16.77 14.36
N ASP A 116 8.05 -17.89 14.06
CA ASP A 116 7.26 -18.05 12.86
C ASP A 116 5.83 -17.53 13.11
N TYR A 117 5.51 -16.44 12.45
CA TYR A 117 4.18 -15.83 12.51
C TYR A 117 3.26 -16.60 11.55
N VAL A 118 2.36 -17.40 12.10
CA VAL A 118 1.46 -18.28 11.34
C VAL A 118 0.00 -17.85 11.49
N ALA A 119 -0.84 -18.22 10.54
CA ALA A 119 -2.25 -17.84 10.54
C ALA A 119 -3.07 -18.63 11.59
N ASP A 120 -2.80 -19.93 11.77
CA ASP A 120 -3.53 -20.76 12.70
C ASP A 120 -3.24 -20.41 14.15
N GLU A 121 -4.31 -20.46 14.96
CA GLU A 121 -4.23 -20.02 16.36
C GLU A 121 -3.39 -20.96 17.24
N ALA A 122 -3.49 -22.27 17.02
CA ALA A 122 -2.77 -23.24 17.81
C ALA A 122 -1.26 -23.15 17.57
N GLY A 123 -0.86 -23.06 16.29
CA GLY A 123 0.54 -22.88 15.91
C GLY A 123 1.11 -21.56 16.44
N LEU A 124 0.34 -20.46 16.39
CA LEU A 124 0.82 -19.17 16.90
C LEU A 124 0.93 -19.16 18.43
N ILE A 125 0.02 -19.80 19.15
CA ILE A 125 0.12 -20.00 20.61
C ILE A 125 1.36 -20.81 20.95
N GLU A 126 1.72 -21.82 20.16
CA GLU A 126 2.92 -22.61 20.39
C GLU A 126 4.20 -21.78 20.16
N GLN A 127 4.21 -20.90 19.14
CA GLN A 127 5.32 -19.95 18.96
C GLN A 127 5.45 -19.00 20.15
N VAL A 128 4.33 -18.46 20.66
CA VAL A 128 4.33 -17.62 21.87
C VAL A 128 4.86 -18.40 23.07
N ARG A 129 4.40 -19.65 23.28
CA ARG A 129 4.85 -20.50 24.40
C ARG A 129 6.35 -20.77 24.34
N ARG A 130 6.90 -20.97 23.14
CA ARG A 130 8.34 -21.22 22.95
C ARG A 130 9.18 -20.01 23.34
N VAL A 131 8.71 -18.77 23.08
CA VAL A 131 9.42 -17.53 23.42
C VAL A 131 9.17 -17.15 24.89
N SER A 132 7.91 -17.15 25.34
CA SER A 132 7.51 -16.79 26.70
C SER A 132 6.27 -17.54 27.13
N PRO A 133 6.40 -18.68 27.87
CA PRO A 133 5.25 -19.44 28.37
C PRO A 133 4.27 -18.61 29.21
N SER A 134 4.79 -17.63 29.97
CA SER A 134 3.98 -16.76 30.82
C SER A 134 3.10 -15.77 30.07
N ASP A 135 3.37 -15.53 28.77
CA ASP A 135 2.64 -14.57 27.96
C ASP A 135 1.49 -15.20 27.13
N VAL A 136 1.31 -16.53 27.19
CA VAL A 136 0.27 -17.24 26.42
C VAL A 136 -1.13 -16.67 26.71
N GLU A 137 -1.50 -16.49 27.97
CA GLU A 137 -2.80 -15.92 28.34
C GLU A 137 -2.90 -14.43 27.97
N GLY A 138 -1.80 -13.71 28.04
CA GLY A 138 -1.70 -12.34 27.56
C GLY A 138 -1.98 -12.26 26.06
N TYR A 139 -1.36 -13.16 25.29
CA TYR A 139 -1.60 -13.26 23.85
C TYR A 139 -3.06 -13.58 23.49
N ARG A 140 -3.72 -14.52 24.19
CA ARG A 140 -5.14 -14.82 23.95
C ARG A 140 -6.03 -13.59 24.12
N ARG A 141 -5.79 -12.80 25.18
CA ARG A 141 -6.51 -11.54 25.39
C ARG A 141 -6.18 -10.50 24.31
N PHE A 142 -4.95 -10.47 23.83
CA PHE A 142 -4.55 -9.62 22.70
C PHE A 142 -5.26 -10.01 21.42
N ALA A 143 -5.34 -11.30 21.10
CA ALA A 143 -6.04 -11.82 19.92
C ALA A 143 -7.54 -11.43 19.94
N ASP A 144 -8.23 -11.59 21.09
CA ASP A 144 -9.63 -11.16 21.24
C ASP A 144 -9.78 -9.63 21.10
N TYR A 145 -8.84 -8.86 21.63
CA TYR A 145 -8.82 -7.41 21.46
C TYR A 145 -8.68 -7.04 19.96
N THR A 146 -7.75 -7.65 19.23
CA THR A 146 -7.54 -7.35 17.81
C THR A 146 -8.74 -7.74 16.95
N ARG A 147 -9.46 -8.81 17.29
CA ARG A 147 -10.72 -9.16 16.65
C ARG A 147 -11.77 -8.05 16.79
N LYS A 148 -11.97 -7.52 17.99
CA LYS A 148 -12.91 -6.42 18.25
C LYS A 148 -12.51 -5.13 17.51
N VAL A 149 -11.20 -4.86 17.43
CA VAL A 149 -10.68 -3.72 16.64
C VAL A 149 -10.94 -3.92 15.14
N PHE A 150 -10.77 -5.14 14.65
CA PHE A 150 -11.01 -5.49 13.27
C PHE A 150 -12.49 -5.34 12.88
N GLU A 151 -13.40 -5.93 13.66
CA GLU A 151 -14.86 -5.86 13.45
C GLU A 151 -15.31 -4.39 13.32
N LYS A 152 -14.81 -3.51 14.18
CA LYS A 152 -15.18 -2.09 14.15
C LYS A 152 -14.38 -1.28 13.14
N GLY A 153 -13.06 -1.45 13.13
CA GLY A 153 -12.15 -0.59 12.36
C GLY A 153 -12.09 -0.95 10.87
N TYR A 154 -12.23 -2.21 10.51
CA TYR A 154 -12.16 -2.69 9.14
C TYR A 154 -13.55 -2.96 8.54
N GLU A 155 -14.35 -3.83 9.18
CA GLU A 155 -15.64 -4.25 8.60
C GLU A 155 -16.67 -3.11 8.60
N GLU A 156 -16.77 -2.33 9.70
CA GLU A 156 -17.75 -1.26 9.75
C GLU A 156 -17.25 0.09 9.20
N LEU A 157 -15.98 0.43 9.41
CA LEU A 157 -15.45 1.76 9.11
C LEU A 157 -14.45 1.82 7.95
N GLY A 158 -13.94 0.68 7.47
CA GLY A 158 -12.83 0.63 6.51
C GLY A 158 -13.12 1.23 5.14
N ALA A 159 -14.38 1.23 4.69
CA ALA A 159 -14.80 1.80 3.42
C ALA A 159 -15.69 3.07 3.58
N VAL A 160 -15.88 3.57 4.81
CA VAL A 160 -16.66 4.78 5.06
C VAL A 160 -15.83 6.02 4.72
N PRO A 161 -16.29 6.93 3.84
CA PRO A 161 -15.43 8.02 3.33
C PRO A 161 -15.21 9.18 4.32
N PHE A 162 -15.68 9.15 5.55
CA PHE A 162 -15.49 10.19 6.61
C PHE A 162 -15.46 11.63 6.08
N LEU A 163 -16.45 12.02 5.29
CA LEU A 163 -16.52 13.35 4.68
C LEU A 163 -16.98 14.44 5.65
N SER A 164 -17.63 14.07 6.76
CA SER A 164 -18.15 15.00 7.75
C SER A 164 -17.54 14.78 9.13
N PHE A 165 -17.41 15.86 9.91
CA PHE A 165 -16.99 15.76 11.32
C PHE A 165 -18.00 14.98 12.17
N THR A 166 -19.27 14.97 11.78
CA THR A 166 -20.31 14.18 12.45
C THR A 166 -20.06 12.67 12.36
N ASP A 167 -19.47 12.18 11.28
CA ASP A 167 -19.09 10.77 11.14
C ASP A 167 -17.99 10.42 12.16
N MET A 168 -17.04 11.33 12.34
CA MET A 168 -16.00 11.17 13.37
C MET A 168 -16.58 11.18 14.79
N LEU A 169 -17.55 12.06 15.09
CA LEU A 169 -18.23 12.09 16.39
C LEU A 169 -18.99 10.79 16.67
N ARG A 170 -19.65 10.20 15.68
CA ARG A 170 -20.32 8.89 15.81
C ARG A 170 -19.33 7.76 16.09
N ALA A 171 -18.14 7.79 15.48
CA ALA A 171 -17.10 6.80 15.69
C ALA A 171 -16.37 6.97 17.03
N ALA A 172 -16.29 8.19 17.58
CA ALA A 172 -15.47 8.55 18.74
C ALA A 172 -15.71 7.66 20.00
N PRO A 173 -16.95 7.34 20.42
CA PRO A 173 -17.18 6.47 21.58
C PRO A 173 -16.60 5.05 21.42
N HIS A 174 -16.68 4.51 20.19
CA HIS A 174 -16.11 3.20 19.86
C HIS A 174 -14.58 3.24 19.87
N LEU A 175 -13.99 4.29 19.24
CA LEU A 175 -12.54 4.50 19.24
C LEU A 175 -11.99 4.67 20.67
N ALA A 176 -12.70 5.39 21.53
CA ALA A 176 -12.32 5.55 22.93
C ALA A 176 -12.35 4.22 23.70
N ARG A 177 -13.40 3.39 23.49
CA ARG A 177 -13.51 2.06 24.10
C ARG A 177 -12.38 1.13 23.66
N LEU A 178 -11.98 1.22 22.39
CA LEU A 178 -10.87 0.46 21.80
C LEU A 178 -9.50 1.06 22.12
N ARG A 179 -9.45 2.17 22.89
CA ARG A 179 -8.19 2.84 23.27
C ARG A 179 -7.35 3.29 22.08
N ALA A 180 -8.01 3.81 21.05
CA ALA A 180 -7.37 4.36 19.87
C ALA A 180 -6.35 5.49 20.16
N ASP A 181 -6.43 6.08 21.34
CA ASP A 181 -5.51 7.08 21.90
C ASP A 181 -4.10 6.54 22.16
N ARG A 182 -3.93 5.22 22.29
CA ARG A 182 -2.64 4.59 22.55
C ARG A 182 -1.91 4.24 21.26
N SER A 183 -0.59 4.17 21.35
CA SER A 183 0.20 3.57 20.26
C SER A 183 0.04 2.04 20.24
N VAL A 184 0.30 1.43 19.08
CA VAL A 184 0.30 -0.03 18.92
C VAL A 184 1.23 -0.67 19.95
N TYR A 185 2.48 -0.20 20.06
CA TYR A 185 3.46 -0.76 20.98
C TYR A 185 3.00 -0.64 22.45
N ALA A 186 2.48 0.53 22.86
CA ALA A 186 1.96 0.73 24.20
C ALA A 186 0.75 -0.16 24.51
N GLN A 187 -0.10 -0.42 23.52
CA GLN A 187 -1.26 -1.29 23.69
C GLN A 187 -0.85 -2.76 23.78
N VAL A 188 0.03 -3.25 22.90
CA VAL A 188 0.59 -4.62 22.94
C VAL A 188 1.28 -4.89 24.28
N SER A 189 2.07 -3.93 24.80
CA SER A 189 2.78 -4.05 26.08
C SER A 189 1.87 -4.25 27.31
N ARG A 190 0.57 -4.04 27.18
CA ARG A 190 -0.41 -4.34 28.25
C ARG A 190 -0.82 -5.81 28.29
N PHE A 191 -0.60 -6.51 27.19
CA PHE A 191 -1.00 -7.91 27.05
C PHE A 191 0.19 -8.86 27.23
N VAL A 192 1.36 -8.51 26.66
CA VAL A 192 2.55 -9.35 26.69
C VAL A 192 3.72 -8.61 27.35
N LYS A 193 4.58 -9.36 28.06
CA LYS A 193 5.71 -8.81 28.84
C LYS A 193 7.03 -9.00 28.15
N ASP A 194 7.21 -10.10 27.43
CA ASP A 194 8.42 -10.40 26.69
C ASP A 194 8.65 -9.38 25.55
N GLU A 195 9.87 -8.91 25.40
CA GLU A 195 10.20 -7.83 24.46
C GLU A 195 10.17 -8.32 23.00
N HIS A 196 10.55 -9.58 22.71
CA HIS A 196 10.44 -10.14 21.34
C HIS A 196 8.97 -10.21 20.93
N LEU A 197 8.08 -10.64 21.84
CA LEU A 197 6.64 -10.70 21.57
C LEU A 197 6.03 -9.30 21.43
N ARG A 198 6.50 -8.29 22.19
CA ARG A 198 6.09 -6.89 21.97
C ARG A 198 6.47 -6.41 20.58
N GLN A 199 7.68 -6.69 20.15
CA GLN A 199 8.13 -6.35 18.80
C GLN A 199 7.36 -7.13 17.73
N ALA A 200 7.19 -8.45 17.93
CA ALA A 200 6.45 -9.33 17.00
C ALA A 200 5.00 -8.91 16.78
N PHE A 201 4.33 -8.36 17.79
CA PHE A 201 2.92 -7.94 17.66
C PHE A 201 2.75 -6.43 17.43
N SER A 202 3.83 -5.67 17.33
CA SER A 202 3.79 -4.23 17.10
C SER A 202 4.50 -3.74 15.82
N PHE A 203 5.14 -4.60 15.03
CA PHE A 203 5.85 -4.18 13.82
C PHE A 203 4.92 -3.81 12.65
N HIS A 204 3.70 -4.34 12.62
CA HIS A 204 2.77 -4.21 11.48
C HIS A 204 2.54 -2.78 10.99
N PRO A 205 2.48 -1.74 11.83
CA PRO A 205 2.40 -0.36 11.33
C PRO A 205 3.52 0.01 10.35
N LEU A 206 4.72 -0.56 10.50
CA LEU A 206 5.84 -0.30 9.58
C LEU A 206 5.51 -0.74 8.15
N LEU A 207 4.69 -1.77 7.96
CA LEU A 207 4.25 -2.25 6.64
C LEU A 207 3.37 -1.23 5.88
N VAL A 208 2.84 -0.25 6.60
CA VAL A 208 1.97 0.81 6.06
C VAL A 208 2.49 2.23 6.36
N GLY A 209 3.78 2.34 6.67
CA GLY A 209 4.46 3.62 6.90
C GLY A 209 4.19 4.26 8.27
N GLY A 210 3.70 3.48 9.23
CA GLY A 210 3.40 3.93 10.59
C GLY A 210 4.52 3.64 11.58
N ASN A 211 4.74 4.56 12.50
CA ASN A 211 5.62 4.37 13.65
C ASN A 211 4.89 3.56 14.74
N PRO A 212 5.33 2.34 15.12
CA PRO A 212 4.68 1.55 16.16
C PRO A 212 4.54 2.27 17.51
N LEU A 213 5.41 3.24 17.78
CA LEU A 213 5.41 4.01 19.03
C LEU A 213 4.45 5.22 19.01
N ASP A 214 3.84 5.53 17.85
CA ASP A 214 3.05 6.75 17.62
C ASP A 214 1.74 6.47 16.83
N THR A 215 1.68 5.38 16.09
CA THR A 215 0.50 4.94 15.35
C THR A 215 -0.55 4.38 16.29
N SER A 216 -1.81 4.79 16.08
CA SER A 216 -2.97 4.35 16.87
C SER A 216 -3.07 2.83 17.00
N SER A 217 -3.46 2.35 18.18
CA SER A 217 -3.71 0.93 18.46
C SER A 217 -4.76 0.28 17.54
N ILE A 218 -5.55 1.08 16.81
CA ILE A 218 -6.47 0.57 15.79
C ILE A 218 -5.71 -0.26 14.73
N TYR A 219 -4.47 0.08 14.43
CA TYR A 219 -3.65 -0.68 13.46
C TYR A 219 -3.27 -2.09 13.93
N THR A 220 -3.59 -2.47 15.18
CA THR A 220 -3.53 -3.88 15.60
C THR A 220 -4.53 -4.77 14.87
N LEU A 221 -5.52 -4.19 14.18
CA LEU A 221 -6.43 -4.92 13.28
C LEU A 221 -5.69 -5.72 12.22
N ILE A 222 -4.49 -5.28 11.79
CA ILE A 222 -3.68 -5.99 10.78
C ILE A 222 -3.36 -7.40 11.27
N HIS A 223 -3.04 -7.59 12.57
CA HIS A 223 -2.84 -8.91 13.16
C HIS A 223 -4.03 -9.84 12.93
N TRP A 224 -5.27 -9.32 13.03
CA TRP A 224 -6.47 -10.14 12.80
C TRP A 224 -6.72 -10.38 11.32
N ILE A 225 -6.52 -9.38 10.47
CA ILE A 225 -6.65 -9.47 9.01
C ILE A 225 -5.80 -10.61 8.45
N GLU A 226 -4.51 -10.64 8.81
CA GLU A 226 -3.57 -11.63 8.32
C GLU A 226 -3.89 -13.05 8.83
N ARG A 227 -4.39 -13.19 10.03
CA ARG A 227 -4.83 -14.48 10.58
C ARG A 227 -6.15 -14.95 9.98
N LYS A 228 -7.09 -14.03 9.73
CA LYS A 228 -8.42 -14.37 9.18
C LYS A 228 -8.33 -14.81 7.72
N TRP A 229 -7.55 -14.12 6.92
CA TRP A 229 -7.50 -14.33 5.47
C TRP A 229 -6.17 -14.87 4.96
N GLY A 230 -5.12 -14.84 5.75
CA GLY A 230 -3.77 -15.21 5.33
C GLY A 230 -3.02 -14.09 4.61
N VAL A 231 -1.81 -14.44 4.19
CA VAL A 231 -0.96 -13.64 3.31
C VAL A 231 -0.75 -14.43 2.03
N PHE A 232 -0.80 -13.74 0.90
CA PHE A 232 -0.68 -14.32 -0.42
C PHE A 232 0.40 -13.62 -1.23
N PHE A 233 0.90 -14.35 -2.21
CA PHE A 233 1.80 -13.86 -3.24
C PHE A 233 1.21 -14.13 -4.63
N PRO A 234 1.12 -13.16 -5.53
CA PRO A 234 0.64 -13.39 -6.89
C PRO A 234 1.64 -14.25 -7.66
N GLU A 235 1.19 -15.30 -8.35
CA GLU A 235 2.04 -16.07 -9.24
C GLU A 235 2.60 -15.16 -10.35
N GLY A 236 3.91 -15.12 -10.52
CA GLY A 236 4.61 -14.17 -11.40
C GLY A 236 4.80 -12.78 -10.78
N GLY A 237 4.73 -12.68 -9.44
CA GLY A 237 4.98 -11.46 -8.66
C GLY A 237 3.83 -10.45 -8.65
N THR A 238 4.04 -9.36 -7.94
CA THR A 238 3.06 -8.25 -7.86
C THR A 238 2.76 -7.64 -9.24
N GLY A 239 3.72 -7.69 -10.15
CA GLY A 239 3.54 -7.27 -11.54
C GLY A 239 2.48 -8.07 -12.29
N ALA A 240 2.33 -9.37 -12.00
CA ALA A 240 1.27 -10.19 -12.60
C ALA A 240 -0.12 -9.72 -12.12
N LEU A 241 -0.26 -9.34 -10.85
CA LEU A 241 -1.49 -8.75 -10.33
C LEU A 241 -1.80 -7.41 -11.01
N VAL A 242 -0.79 -6.54 -11.20
CA VAL A 242 -0.96 -5.27 -11.93
C VAL A 242 -1.43 -5.54 -13.35
N ARG A 243 -0.79 -6.46 -14.08
CA ARG A 243 -1.20 -6.84 -15.45
C ARG A 243 -2.62 -7.39 -15.49
N GLY A 244 -3.02 -8.18 -14.49
CA GLY A 244 -4.38 -8.70 -14.36
C GLY A 244 -5.42 -7.58 -14.22
N LEU A 245 -5.14 -6.56 -13.39
CA LEU A 245 -6.02 -5.40 -13.22
C LEU A 245 -6.06 -4.50 -14.48
N VAL A 246 -4.95 -4.31 -15.15
CA VAL A 246 -4.90 -3.56 -16.43
C VAL A 246 -5.75 -4.27 -17.48
N ARG A 247 -5.55 -5.58 -17.65
CA ARG A 247 -6.35 -6.39 -18.58
C ARG A 247 -7.84 -6.32 -18.27
N LEU A 248 -8.22 -6.39 -16.98
CA LEU A 248 -9.62 -6.22 -16.58
C LEU A 248 -10.15 -4.84 -16.99
N PHE A 249 -9.40 -3.77 -16.74
CA PHE A 249 -9.79 -2.40 -17.11
C PHE A 249 -9.99 -2.25 -18.61
N GLU A 250 -9.07 -2.79 -19.42
CA GLU A 250 -9.15 -2.76 -20.89
C GLU A 250 -10.28 -3.64 -21.43
N ASP A 251 -10.51 -4.83 -20.84
CA ASP A 251 -11.63 -5.73 -21.18
C ASP A 251 -13.00 -5.07 -20.91
N LEU A 252 -13.06 -4.09 -20.01
CA LEU A 252 -14.25 -3.27 -19.74
C LEU A 252 -14.38 -2.09 -20.72
N GLY A 253 -13.41 -1.89 -21.62
CA GLY A 253 -13.39 -0.79 -22.59
C GLY A 253 -12.73 0.48 -22.07
N GLY A 254 -12.01 0.43 -20.94
CA GLY A 254 -11.21 1.54 -20.44
C GLY A 254 -9.95 1.76 -21.27
N THR A 255 -9.39 2.97 -21.21
CA THR A 255 -8.19 3.33 -21.96
C THR A 255 -7.04 3.63 -21.01
N LEU A 256 -5.93 2.86 -21.09
CA LEU A 256 -4.68 3.15 -20.40
C LEU A 256 -3.71 3.90 -21.33
N ARG A 257 -3.19 5.04 -20.87
CA ARG A 257 -2.18 5.86 -21.56
C ARG A 257 -0.87 5.80 -20.76
N LEU A 258 0.07 5.00 -21.22
CA LEU A 258 1.45 4.94 -20.69
C LEU A 258 2.32 6.05 -21.31
N ARG A 259 3.43 6.39 -20.63
CA ARG A 259 4.35 7.47 -21.05
C ARG A 259 3.61 8.81 -21.28
N ALA A 260 2.56 9.05 -20.50
CA ALA A 260 1.68 10.19 -20.60
C ALA A 260 1.61 10.93 -19.25
N PRO A 261 2.73 11.51 -18.75
CA PRO A 261 2.71 12.26 -17.51
C PRO A 261 1.75 13.45 -17.64
N VAL A 262 0.80 13.53 -16.73
CA VAL A 262 -0.07 14.70 -16.60
C VAL A 262 0.75 15.84 -16.01
N GLU A 263 0.84 16.95 -16.75
CA GLU A 263 1.63 18.12 -16.37
C GLU A 263 0.82 19.07 -15.49
N HIS A 264 -0.44 19.32 -15.88
CA HIS A 264 -1.38 20.14 -15.11
C HIS A 264 -2.82 19.87 -15.53
N VAL A 265 -3.75 20.33 -14.70
CA VAL A 265 -5.21 20.27 -14.92
C VAL A 265 -5.78 21.67 -14.78
N VAL A 266 -6.54 22.10 -15.78
CA VAL A 266 -7.28 23.37 -15.74
C VAL A 266 -8.73 23.07 -15.41
N VAL A 267 -9.32 23.83 -14.48
CA VAL A 267 -10.76 23.76 -14.16
C VAL A 267 -11.43 24.96 -14.83
N GLN A 268 -12.44 24.69 -15.64
CA GLN A 268 -13.17 25.70 -16.40
C GLN A 268 -14.67 25.43 -16.37
N PRO A 269 -15.54 26.38 -16.77
CA PRO A 269 -16.97 26.16 -16.92
C PRO A 269 -17.27 25.00 -17.88
N GLY A 270 -18.18 24.11 -17.50
CA GLY A 270 -18.60 22.93 -18.27
C GLY A 270 -20.11 22.69 -18.16
N GLN A 271 -20.56 21.56 -18.68
CA GLN A 271 -21.98 21.21 -18.77
C GLN A 271 -22.66 21.09 -17.40
N ASP A 272 -21.97 20.49 -16.40
CA ASP A 272 -22.44 20.37 -15.02
C ASP A 272 -21.89 21.51 -14.11
N GLY A 273 -21.58 22.68 -14.69
CA GLY A 273 -21.04 23.85 -14.01
C GLY A 273 -19.50 23.91 -14.01
N PHE A 274 -18.82 22.81 -14.25
CA PHE A 274 -17.36 22.73 -14.34
C PHE A 274 -16.95 21.56 -15.25
N GLU A 275 -15.73 21.64 -15.78
CA GLU A 275 -15.01 20.52 -16.40
C GLU A 275 -13.51 20.64 -16.12
N HIS A 276 -12.83 19.53 -16.16
CA HIS A 276 -11.39 19.44 -15.97
C HIS A 276 -10.71 19.17 -17.29
N VAL A 277 -9.85 20.08 -17.74
CA VAL A 277 -9.01 19.86 -18.94
C VAL A 277 -7.67 19.34 -18.48
N VAL A 278 -7.41 18.07 -18.80
CA VAL A 278 -6.16 17.37 -18.47
C VAL A 278 -5.15 17.61 -19.59
N HIS A 279 -3.99 18.16 -19.23
CA HIS A 279 -2.84 18.34 -20.08
C HIS A 279 -1.79 17.27 -19.76
N ALA A 280 -1.61 16.32 -20.66
CA ALA A 280 -0.60 15.28 -20.57
C ALA A 280 0.44 15.42 -21.69
N ALA A 281 1.71 15.20 -21.35
CA ALA A 281 2.80 15.36 -22.29
C ALA A 281 2.60 14.53 -23.58
N GLY A 282 2.81 15.16 -24.72
CA GLY A 282 2.70 14.52 -26.03
C GLY A 282 1.27 14.22 -26.49
N LEU A 283 0.24 14.62 -25.73
CA LEU A 283 -1.17 14.41 -26.07
C LEU A 283 -1.91 15.75 -26.21
N ALA A 284 -2.97 15.76 -27.02
CA ALA A 284 -3.88 16.88 -27.05
C ALA A 284 -4.64 16.99 -25.70
N PRO A 285 -4.88 18.22 -25.20
CA PRO A 285 -5.69 18.43 -24.00
C PRO A 285 -7.06 17.76 -24.13
N ALA A 286 -7.53 17.12 -23.05
CA ALA A 286 -8.80 16.43 -23.05
C ALA A 286 -9.65 16.82 -21.84
N ALA A 287 -10.94 17.05 -22.07
CA ALA A 287 -11.92 17.46 -21.05
C ALA A 287 -12.57 16.24 -20.39
N PHE A 288 -12.82 16.35 -19.09
CA PHE A 288 -13.42 15.30 -18.24
C PHE A 288 -14.37 15.92 -17.22
N ASP A 289 -15.44 15.19 -16.90
CA ASP A 289 -16.40 15.55 -15.85
C ASP A 289 -15.84 15.25 -14.46
N VAL A 290 -14.98 14.21 -14.36
CA VAL A 290 -14.41 13.70 -13.12
C VAL A 290 -12.92 13.49 -13.29
N VAL A 291 -12.12 13.93 -12.31
CA VAL A 291 -10.70 13.56 -12.18
C VAL A 291 -10.47 12.85 -10.86
N VAL A 292 -9.90 11.65 -10.92
CA VAL A 292 -9.46 10.87 -9.76
C VAL A 292 -7.94 10.84 -9.74
N SER A 293 -7.32 11.53 -8.77
CA SER A 293 -5.86 11.53 -8.63
C SER A 293 -5.39 10.41 -7.70
N ASN A 294 -4.57 9.51 -8.24
CA ASN A 294 -3.76 8.52 -7.51
C ASN A 294 -2.28 8.94 -7.43
N ALA A 295 -1.94 10.11 -7.93
CA ALA A 295 -0.62 10.71 -7.74
C ALA A 295 -0.38 11.01 -6.24
N ASP A 296 0.87 11.31 -5.85
CA ASP A 296 1.13 11.78 -4.49
C ASP A 296 0.23 12.98 -4.18
N VAL A 297 -0.40 12.97 -2.99
CA VAL A 297 -1.41 13.97 -2.64
C VAL A 297 -0.84 15.38 -2.58
N HIS A 298 0.43 15.55 -2.20
CA HIS A 298 1.10 16.85 -2.24
C HIS A 298 1.35 17.27 -3.69
N HIS A 299 1.85 16.37 -4.54
CA HIS A 299 2.07 16.62 -5.96
C HIS A 299 0.77 17.02 -6.68
N THR A 300 -0.35 16.40 -6.32
CA THR A 300 -1.67 16.74 -6.87
C THR A 300 -1.96 18.23 -6.70
N TYR A 301 -1.76 18.80 -5.51
CA TYR A 301 -2.07 20.21 -5.27
C TYR A 301 -0.91 21.19 -5.61
N ALA A 302 0.33 20.73 -5.45
CA ALA A 302 1.50 21.58 -5.69
C ALA A 302 1.83 21.74 -7.18
N THR A 303 1.46 20.76 -7.99
CA THR A 303 1.83 20.69 -9.42
C THR A 303 0.60 20.58 -10.30
N LEU A 304 -0.19 19.50 -10.16
CA LEU A 304 -1.27 19.22 -11.11
C LEU A 304 -2.38 20.28 -11.07
N TYR A 305 -2.74 20.78 -9.88
CA TYR A 305 -3.77 21.81 -9.69
C TYR A 305 -3.18 23.15 -9.25
N ARG A 306 -1.91 23.42 -9.59
CA ARG A 306 -1.27 24.72 -9.27
C ARG A 306 -2.06 25.88 -9.86
N GLY A 307 -2.38 26.87 -9.02
CA GLY A 307 -3.16 28.05 -9.42
C GLY A 307 -4.67 27.87 -9.41
N VAL A 308 -5.18 26.67 -9.21
CA VAL A 308 -6.61 26.43 -9.02
C VAL A 308 -7.04 26.88 -7.61
N ALA A 309 -8.17 27.57 -7.52
CA ALA A 309 -8.68 28.07 -6.24
C ALA A 309 -8.85 26.90 -5.24
N GLY A 310 -8.33 27.09 -4.01
CA GLY A 310 -8.32 26.05 -2.97
C GLY A 310 -7.06 25.17 -2.93
N ALA A 311 -6.39 24.91 -4.06
CA ALA A 311 -5.24 24.02 -4.13
C ALA A 311 -4.09 24.46 -3.20
N ASP A 312 -3.75 25.73 -3.17
CA ASP A 312 -2.71 26.28 -2.28
C ASP A 312 -3.03 26.10 -0.78
N ARG A 313 -4.30 26.19 -0.40
CA ARG A 313 -4.72 25.91 0.99
C ARG A 313 -4.49 24.46 1.35
N ARG A 314 -4.81 23.54 0.43
CA ARG A 314 -4.60 22.09 0.60
C ARG A 314 -3.10 21.78 0.68
N ARG A 315 -2.29 22.31 -0.23
CA ARG A 315 -0.84 22.17 -0.21
C ARG A 315 -0.24 22.59 1.13
N ARG A 316 -0.55 23.82 1.62
CA ARG A 316 -0.05 24.32 2.93
C ARG A 316 -0.50 23.46 4.11
N ARG A 317 -1.69 22.85 4.05
CA ARG A 317 -2.13 21.90 5.09
C ARG A 317 -1.27 20.64 5.07
N LEU A 318 -0.99 20.07 3.90
CA LEU A 318 -0.17 18.87 3.72
C LEU A 318 1.27 19.08 4.18
N GLU A 319 1.86 20.25 3.92
CA GLU A 319 3.21 20.62 4.37
C GLU A 319 3.36 20.64 5.90
N ARG A 320 2.26 20.82 6.64
CA ARG A 320 2.22 20.77 8.11
C ARG A 320 1.96 19.37 8.67
N MET A 321 1.62 18.43 7.84
CA MET A 321 1.36 17.05 8.26
C MET A 321 2.65 16.26 8.45
N SER A 322 2.60 15.22 9.27
CA SER A 322 3.69 14.25 9.38
C SER A 322 3.61 13.27 8.23
N TRP A 323 4.76 12.99 7.62
CA TRP A 323 4.88 12.04 6.52
C TRP A 323 5.49 10.73 7.01
N SER A 324 5.24 9.65 6.29
CA SER A 324 5.81 8.34 6.61
C SER A 324 7.32 8.33 6.42
N MET A 325 7.97 7.35 7.01
CA MET A 325 9.35 7.04 6.67
C MET A 325 9.52 6.80 5.18
N SER A 326 10.76 6.86 4.72
CA SER A 326 11.18 6.36 3.43
C SER A 326 11.79 4.95 3.55
N LEU A 327 12.25 4.41 2.42
CA LEU A 327 12.84 3.09 2.32
C LEU A 327 14.12 3.18 1.49
N PHE A 328 15.13 2.41 1.91
CA PHE A 328 16.19 1.95 1.03
C PHE A 328 15.88 0.50 0.66
N VAL A 329 15.80 0.21 -0.61
CA VAL A 329 15.53 -1.14 -1.11
C VAL A 329 16.71 -1.62 -1.93
N LEU A 330 17.23 -2.78 -1.58
CA LEU A 330 18.32 -3.45 -2.30
C LEU A 330 17.76 -4.69 -3.00
N TYR A 331 17.85 -4.73 -4.31
CA TYR A 331 17.51 -5.88 -5.16
C TYR A 331 18.78 -6.65 -5.52
N PHE A 332 18.74 -7.97 -5.45
CA PHE A 332 19.82 -8.79 -5.94
C PHE A 332 19.38 -10.21 -6.29
N GLY A 333 20.02 -10.79 -7.30
CA GLY A 333 19.88 -12.18 -7.69
C GLY A 333 21.13 -12.99 -7.33
N THR A 334 20.94 -14.25 -6.91
CA THR A 334 22.05 -15.16 -6.59
C THR A 334 22.00 -16.40 -7.45
N ASN A 335 23.17 -16.96 -7.79
CA ASN A 335 23.31 -18.25 -8.48
C ASN A 335 23.26 -19.46 -7.51
N LYS A 336 22.69 -19.26 -6.33
CA LYS A 336 22.56 -20.27 -5.26
C LYS A 336 21.23 -20.07 -4.55
N ARG A 337 20.60 -21.16 -4.11
CA ARG A 337 19.39 -21.13 -3.29
C ARG A 337 19.71 -21.26 -1.80
N TYR A 338 18.79 -20.73 -0.97
CA TYR A 338 18.89 -20.74 0.48
C TYR A 338 17.59 -21.37 1.07
N PRO A 339 17.49 -22.72 1.09
CA PRO A 339 16.26 -23.42 1.42
C PRO A 339 15.75 -23.23 2.85
N GLN A 340 16.61 -22.66 3.73
CA GLN A 340 16.23 -22.32 5.11
C GLN A 340 15.41 -21.04 5.23
N LEU A 341 15.29 -20.25 4.17
CA LEU A 341 14.55 -18.98 4.20
C LEU A 341 13.04 -19.21 4.19
N ALA A 342 12.31 -18.27 4.79
CA ALA A 342 10.89 -18.07 4.56
C ALA A 342 10.70 -17.02 3.45
N HIS A 343 9.52 -17.01 2.83
CA HIS A 343 9.17 -16.02 1.80
C HIS A 343 9.34 -14.59 2.31
N HIS A 344 8.85 -14.32 3.53
CA HIS A 344 9.01 -13.07 4.25
C HIS A 344 9.82 -13.29 5.51
N THR A 345 10.97 -12.64 5.64
CA THR A 345 11.78 -12.67 6.86
C THR A 345 12.04 -11.27 7.37
N ILE A 346 11.71 -11.01 8.63
CA ILE A 346 12.00 -9.73 9.29
C ILE A 346 13.16 -9.94 10.25
N LEU A 347 14.23 -9.18 10.07
CA LEU A 347 15.42 -9.19 10.90
C LEU A 347 15.41 -7.95 11.80
N PHE A 348 15.12 -8.14 13.08
CA PHE A 348 15.13 -7.03 14.02
C PHE A 348 16.56 -6.65 14.41
N GLY A 349 16.83 -5.35 14.37
CA GLY A 349 18.05 -4.76 14.90
C GLY A 349 18.05 -4.73 16.43
N PRO A 350 19.21 -4.48 17.06
CA PRO A 350 19.37 -4.55 18.52
C PRO A 350 18.64 -3.44 19.27
N ARG A 351 18.36 -2.30 18.64
CA ARG A 351 17.77 -1.11 19.27
C ARG A 351 16.37 -0.80 18.75
N PHE A 352 15.41 -1.72 18.81
CA PHE A 352 14.10 -1.56 18.17
C PHE A 352 13.47 -0.17 18.40
N GLN A 353 13.22 0.24 19.65
CA GLN A 353 12.59 1.53 19.92
C GLN A 353 13.49 2.73 19.56
N GLY A 354 14.81 2.61 19.77
CA GLY A 354 15.79 3.63 19.41
C GLY A 354 15.84 3.83 17.90
N LEU A 355 15.97 2.74 17.16
CA LEU A 355 16.00 2.73 15.70
C LEU A 355 14.69 3.30 15.11
N VAL A 356 13.54 2.92 15.62
CA VAL A 356 12.25 3.47 15.18
C VAL A 356 12.18 4.98 15.42
N ARG A 357 12.69 5.50 16.55
CA ARG A 357 12.77 6.95 16.77
C ARG A 357 13.69 7.63 15.76
N ASP A 358 14.85 7.03 15.50
CA ASP A 358 15.82 7.57 14.54
C ASP A 358 15.23 7.62 13.12
N ILE A 359 14.54 6.56 12.68
CA ILE A 359 13.87 6.48 11.37
C ILE A 359 12.80 7.58 11.21
N PHE A 360 11.97 7.81 12.22
CA PHE A 360 10.84 8.74 12.08
C PHE A 360 11.14 10.18 12.50
N ARG A 361 12.20 10.42 13.26
CA ARG A 361 12.51 11.75 13.84
C ARG A 361 14.00 12.12 13.81
N GLY A 362 14.87 11.18 13.44
CA GLY A 362 16.31 11.40 13.43
C GLY A 362 16.74 12.27 12.25
N PRO A 363 17.75 13.14 12.44
CA PRO A 363 18.30 13.98 11.38
C PRO A 363 19.39 13.27 10.55
N ARG A 364 19.65 11.99 10.81
CA ARG A 364 20.71 11.22 10.16
C ARG A 364 20.26 9.79 9.86
N LEU A 365 20.93 9.17 8.89
CA LEU A 365 20.82 7.75 8.63
C LEU A 365 21.35 6.98 9.86
N PRO A 366 20.59 6.05 10.46
CA PRO A 366 21.08 5.24 11.58
C PRO A 366 22.22 4.30 11.17
N ASP A 367 23.12 4.02 12.11
CA ASP A 367 24.24 3.07 11.91
C ASP A 367 23.79 1.60 12.00
N ASP A 368 22.66 1.33 12.68
CA ASP A 368 21.98 0.03 12.75
C ASP A 368 20.68 0.04 11.96
N PHE A 369 20.19 -1.14 11.65
CA PHE A 369 18.96 -1.30 10.88
C PHE A 369 18.17 -2.55 11.30
N SER A 370 16.87 -2.52 11.05
CA SER A 370 16.02 -3.70 10.91
C SER A 370 15.74 -3.89 9.42
N LEU A 371 15.69 -5.14 8.98
CA LEU A 371 15.53 -5.46 7.56
C LEU A 371 14.28 -6.30 7.33
N TYR A 372 13.61 -6.05 6.23
CA TYR A 372 12.65 -6.98 5.67
C TYR A 372 13.29 -7.62 4.44
N LEU A 373 13.45 -8.94 4.49
CA LEU A 373 13.98 -9.76 3.41
C LEU A 373 12.83 -10.50 2.74
N HIS A 374 12.66 -10.27 1.46
CA HIS A 374 11.71 -10.94 0.59
C HIS A 374 12.43 -11.92 -0.33
N ALA A 375 12.03 -13.18 -0.31
CA ALA A 375 12.56 -14.27 -1.12
C ALA A 375 11.42 -14.95 -1.87
N PRO A 376 10.92 -14.37 -2.99
CA PRO A 376 9.74 -14.85 -3.70
C PRO A 376 9.89 -16.26 -4.27
N THR A 377 11.11 -16.67 -4.61
CA THR A 377 11.43 -17.99 -5.14
C THR A 377 11.12 -19.15 -4.18
N VAL A 378 10.92 -18.86 -2.89
CA VAL A 378 10.40 -19.82 -1.90
C VAL A 378 8.97 -20.29 -2.25
N THR A 379 8.14 -19.38 -2.77
CA THR A 379 6.74 -19.62 -3.12
C THR A 379 6.56 -19.80 -4.62
N ASP A 380 7.25 -19.00 -5.44
CA ASP A 380 7.20 -19.04 -6.91
C ASP A 380 8.61 -19.14 -7.50
N PRO A 381 9.08 -20.35 -7.82
CA PRO A 381 10.40 -20.55 -8.43
C PRO A 381 10.59 -19.81 -9.77
N GLY A 382 9.50 -19.41 -10.44
CA GLY A 382 9.55 -18.68 -11.71
C GLY A 382 10.11 -17.26 -11.59
N MET A 383 10.28 -16.72 -10.37
CA MET A 383 10.83 -15.38 -10.12
C MET A 383 12.35 -15.27 -10.36
N ALA A 384 13.05 -16.38 -10.63
CA ALA A 384 14.48 -16.42 -10.91
C ALA A 384 14.84 -17.54 -11.88
N PRO A 385 16.01 -17.52 -12.53
CA PRO A 385 16.53 -18.64 -13.31
C PRO A 385 16.64 -19.92 -12.47
N ALA A 386 16.60 -21.09 -13.11
CA ALA A 386 16.68 -22.39 -12.44
C ALA A 386 17.93 -22.50 -11.52
N GLY A 387 17.74 -22.89 -10.27
CA GLY A 387 18.82 -22.99 -9.27
C GLY A 387 19.24 -21.67 -8.64
N CYS A 388 18.68 -20.57 -9.08
CA CYS A 388 18.93 -19.20 -8.58
C CYS A 388 17.86 -18.77 -7.56
N GLU A 389 18.07 -17.63 -6.91
CA GLU A 389 17.12 -17.01 -5.99
C GLU A 389 17.11 -15.49 -6.15
N ALA A 390 15.91 -14.92 -6.26
CA ALA A 390 15.69 -13.48 -6.29
C ALA A 390 15.43 -12.96 -4.88
N PHE A 391 15.96 -11.77 -4.59
CA PHE A 391 15.76 -11.11 -3.31
C PHE A 391 15.45 -9.64 -3.48
N TYR A 392 14.61 -9.09 -2.62
CA TYR A 392 14.79 -7.72 -2.21
C TYR A 392 14.91 -7.58 -0.69
N VAL A 393 15.71 -6.62 -0.26
CA VAL A 393 15.90 -6.27 1.14
C VAL A 393 15.51 -4.82 1.33
N LEU A 394 14.56 -4.61 2.24
CA LEU A 394 14.06 -3.29 2.55
C LEU A 394 14.58 -2.87 3.93
N SER A 395 15.23 -1.71 3.98
CA SER A 395 15.60 -1.01 5.22
C SER A 395 14.78 0.26 5.35
N PRO A 396 13.95 0.40 6.41
CA PRO A 396 13.30 1.67 6.71
C PRO A 396 14.34 2.73 7.06
N VAL A 397 14.22 3.91 6.44
CA VAL A 397 15.14 5.04 6.64
C VAL A 397 14.35 6.35 6.78
N PRO A 398 14.95 7.41 7.36
CA PRO A 398 14.33 8.73 7.40
C PRO A 398 14.00 9.23 6.00
N HIS A 399 12.87 9.93 5.85
CA HIS A 399 12.55 10.62 4.61
C HIS A 399 13.40 11.90 4.46
N LEU A 400 13.53 12.42 3.24
CA LEU A 400 14.42 13.55 2.89
C LEU A 400 14.14 14.83 3.66
N GLY A 401 12.92 15.03 4.14
CA GLY A 401 12.57 16.19 4.98
C GLY A 401 13.06 16.09 6.43
N ASN A 402 13.39 14.87 6.92
CA ASN A 402 13.96 14.67 8.24
C ASN A 402 15.49 14.60 8.20
N ALA A 403 16.05 13.89 7.23
CA ALA A 403 17.48 13.68 7.08
C ALA A 403 17.94 14.03 5.66
N ALA A 404 18.82 15.03 5.57
CA ALA A 404 19.45 15.42 4.31
C ALA A 404 20.62 14.45 4.00
N VAL A 405 20.29 13.26 3.49
CA VAL A 405 21.25 12.24 3.09
C VAL A 405 21.53 12.37 1.61
N ASP A 406 22.81 12.48 1.26
CA ASP A 406 23.27 12.38 -0.13
C ASP A 406 23.28 10.90 -0.55
N TRP A 407 22.15 10.46 -1.12
CA TRP A 407 21.96 9.07 -1.51
C TRP A 407 22.85 8.64 -2.68
N ASP A 408 23.26 9.55 -3.56
CA ASP A 408 24.20 9.24 -4.65
C ASP A 408 25.58 8.86 -4.09
N ALA A 409 25.98 9.51 -3.00
CA ALA A 409 27.25 9.21 -2.35
C ALA A 409 27.22 7.96 -1.45
N VAL A 410 26.10 7.68 -0.74
CA VAL A 410 26.09 6.67 0.32
C VAL A 410 25.39 5.36 -0.05
N ALA A 411 24.54 5.32 -1.09
CA ALA A 411 23.67 4.18 -1.38
C ALA A 411 24.43 2.86 -1.58
N THR A 412 25.51 2.88 -2.36
CA THR A 412 26.32 1.68 -2.62
C THR A 412 26.94 1.13 -1.33
N GLY A 413 27.57 1.99 -0.51
CA GLY A 413 28.19 1.61 0.76
C GLY A 413 27.15 1.12 1.79
N TYR A 414 25.97 1.74 1.82
CA TYR A 414 24.88 1.28 2.68
C TYR A 414 24.36 -0.10 2.26
N GLY A 415 24.21 -0.35 0.96
CA GLY A 415 23.90 -1.66 0.41
C GLY A 415 24.96 -2.72 0.75
N ASP A 416 26.24 -2.38 0.66
CA ASP A 416 27.34 -3.29 1.05
C ASP A 416 27.30 -3.64 2.55
N THR A 417 26.95 -2.69 3.40
CA THR A 417 26.75 -2.91 4.84
C THR A 417 25.58 -3.87 5.11
N ILE A 418 24.47 -3.72 4.41
CA ILE A 418 23.32 -4.64 4.47
C ILE A 418 23.74 -6.04 4.03
N LEU A 419 24.44 -6.19 2.90
CA LEU A 419 24.91 -7.48 2.41
C LEU A 419 25.91 -8.14 3.37
N ALA A 420 26.78 -7.37 4.02
CA ALA A 420 27.67 -7.88 5.04
C ALA A 420 26.92 -8.38 6.30
N ALA A 421 25.81 -7.73 6.67
CA ALA A 421 24.96 -8.19 7.75
C ALA A 421 24.22 -9.49 7.38
N LEU A 422 23.73 -9.61 6.15
CA LEU A 422 23.06 -10.81 5.64
C LEU A 422 24.05 -11.99 5.47
N GLU A 423 25.29 -11.74 5.06
CA GLU A 423 26.32 -12.79 4.91
C GLU A 423 26.51 -13.60 6.19
N ARG A 424 26.36 -12.99 7.37
CA ARG A 424 26.46 -13.70 8.66
C ARG A 424 25.35 -14.74 8.86
N ARG A 425 24.19 -14.57 8.19
CA ARG A 425 23.03 -15.47 8.26
C ARG A 425 22.93 -16.39 7.04
N LEU A 426 23.46 -15.95 5.91
CA LEU A 426 23.44 -16.60 4.61
C LEU A 426 24.89 -16.76 4.10
N PRO A 427 25.67 -17.71 4.63
CA PRO A 427 27.08 -17.85 4.27
C PRO A 427 27.28 -18.05 2.77
N GLY A 428 28.21 -17.28 2.19
CA GLY A 428 28.52 -17.27 0.77
C GLY A 428 27.59 -16.38 -0.07
N LEU A 429 26.71 -15.57 0.57
CA LEU A 429 25.76 -14.69 -0.12
C LEU A 429 26.48 -13.74 -1.09
N ARG A 430 27.45 -12.98 -0.61
CA ARG A 430 28.15 -11.96 -1.40
C ARG A 430 28.87 -12.53 -2.62
N LYS A 431 29.37 -13.77 -2.51
CA LYS A 431 30.04 -14.47 -3.63
C LYS A 431 29.04 -15.03 -4.66
N SER A 432 27.79 -15.25 -4.27
CA SER A 432 26.75 -15.81 -5.13
C SER A 432 25.93 -14.76 -5.86
N ILE A 433 26.11 -13.46 -5.54
CA ILE A 433 25.37 -12.37 -6.20
C ILE A 433 25.84 -12.26 -7.66
N VAL A 434 24.88 -12.30 -8.59
CA VAL A 434 25.10 -12.17 -10.03
C VAL A 434 24.56 -10.86 -10.61
N THR A 435 23.58 -10.25 -9.94
CA THR A 435 23.07 -8.92 -10.26
C THR A 435 22.63 -8.21 -9.01
N ARG A 436 22.74 -6.88 -8.98
CA ARG A 436 22.21 -6.04 -7.90
C ARG A 436 21.87 -4.64 -8.37
N SER A 437 20.85 -4.07 -7.75
CA SER A 437 20.46 -2.67 -7.89
C SER A 437 19.86 -2.16 -6.59
N HIS A 438 19.61 -0.86 -6.48
CA HIS A 438 18.97 -0.29 -5.30
C HIS A 438 17.96 0.80 -5.67
N PHE A 439 17.09 1.12 -4.74
CA PHE A 439 16.10 2.19 -4.82
C PHE A 439 16.11 2.99 -3.51
N THR A 440 16.23 4.31 -3.61
CA THR A 440 16.52 5.21 -2.50
C THR A 440 15.36 6.17 -2.22
N PRO A 441 15.36 6.91 -1.10
CA PRO A 441 14.44 8.02 -0.88
C PRO A 441 14.44 9.08 -1.99
N ALA A 442 15.58 9.33 -2.64
CA ALA A 442 15.67 10.24 -3.79
C ALA A 442 14.92 9.69 -5.01
N ASP A 443 14.97 8.37 -5.23
CA ASP A 443 14.18 7.72 -6.28
C ASP A 443 12.67 7.80 -6.01
N PHE A 444 12.22 7.65 -4.75
CA PHE A 444 10.81 7.86 -4.42
C PHE A 444 10.37 9.29 -4.73
N ALA A 445 11.21 10.29 -4.44
CA ALA A 445 10.91 11.68 -4.73
C ALA A 445 10.86 11.97 -6.23
N THR A 446 11.80 11.44 -7.01
CA THR A 446 11.95 11.75 -8.44
C THR A 446 11.02 10.90 -9.31
N LYS A 447 10.97 9.58 -9.09
CA LYS A 447 10.18 8.67 -9.94
C LYS A 447 8.69 8.68 -9.60
N PHE A 448 8.32 8.86 -8.32
CA PHE A 448 6.92 8.82 -7.91
C PHE A 448 6.38 10.17 -7.43
N ASN A 449 7.14 11.26 -7.59
CA ASN A 449 6.80 12.60 -7.08
C ASN A 449 6.41 12.59 -5.60
N ALA A 450 6.94 11.61 -4.83
CA ALA A 450 6.58 11.43 -3.43
C ALA A 450 7.16 12.57 -2.59
N HIS A 451 6.30 13.27 -1.86
CA HIS A 451 6.73 14.38 -1.01
C HIS A 451 7.75 13.91 0.02
N HIS A 452 8.91 14.58 0.06
CA HIS A 452 10.08 14.18 0.87
C HIS A 452 10.61 12.76 0.58
N GLY A 453 10.25 12.16 -0.54
CA GLY A 453 10.59 10.75 -0.81
C GLY A 453 9.92 9.75 0.14
N SER A 454 8.79 10.12 0.77
CA SER A 454 8.05 9.24 1.68
C SER A 454 7.48 8.01 0.94
N ALA A 455 7.72 6.81 1.48
CA ALA A 455 7.31 5.58 0.79
C ALA A 455 5.80 5.30 0.88
N PHE A 456 5.10 5.82 1.89
CA PHE A 456 3.70 5.52 2.19
C PHE A 456 2.80 6.77 2.32
N SER A 457 3.27 7.94 1.82
CA SER A 457 2.55 9.22 1.91
C SER A 457 2.35 9.70 3.36
N VAL A 458 1.20 10.26 3.71
CA VAL A 458 0.89 10.81 5.04
C VAL A 458 0.94 9.73 6.12
N ALA A 459 1.64 9.98 7.23
CA ALA A 459 1.79 9.04 8.34
C ALA A 459 0.43 8.72 9.01
N PRO A 460 0.19 7.44 9.40
CA PRO A 460 -1.09 7.00 9.96
C PRO A 460 -1.21 7.32 11.46
N ARG A 461 -1.05 8.58 11.84
CA ARG A 461 -1.28 9.07 13.20
C ARG A 461 -2.78 9.28 13.43
N LEU A 462 -3.25 9.11 14.67
CA LEU A 462 -4.68 9.26 15.00
C LEU A 462 -5.26 10.61 14.50
N ILE A 463 -4.51 11.70 14.75
CA ILE A 463 -4.91 13.07 14.37
C ILE A 463 -4.72 13.36 12.86
N GLN A 464 -4.32 12.38 12.08
CA GLN A 464 -4.15 12.44 10.62
C GLN A 464 -4.84 11.26 9.92
N SER A 465 -5.74 10.56 10.62
CA SER A 465 -6.50 9.41 10.11
C SER A 465 -7.99 9.74 10.01
N ALA A 466 -8.77 8.92 9.31
CA ALA A 466 -10.20 9.10 9.09
C ALA A 466 -10.52 10.53 8.59
N TYR A 467 -11.40 11.27 9.24
CA TYR A 467 -11.78 12.63 8.88
C TYR A 467 -10.60 13.61 8.75
N PHE A 468 -9.53 13.42 9.53
CA PHE A 468 -8.37 14.32 9.51
C PHE A 468 -7.39 14.03 8.36
N ARG A 469 -7.53 12.90 7.67
CA ARG A 469 -6.76 12.59 6.47
C ARG A 469 -7.27 13.40 5.27
N PRO A 470 -6.48 13.63 4.20
CA PRO A 470 -7.02 14.18 2.96
C PRO A 470 -8.26 13.40 2.53
N HIS A 471 -9.35 14.09 2.24
CA HIS A 471 -10.64 13.48 1.93
C HIS A 471 -10.60 12.85 0.52
N ASN A 472 -11.42 11.83 0.31
CA ASN A 472 -11.59 11.20 -1.00
C ASN A 472 -12.24 12.15 -2.02
N ARG A 473 -13.09 13.09 -1.59
CA ARG A 473 -13.61 14.20 -2.39
C ARG A 473 -12.96 15.50 -1.98
N ASP A 474 -12.43 16.28 -2.92
CA ASP A 474 -11.97 17.62 -2.61
C ASP A 474 -13.17 18.55 -2.33
N PRO A 475 -13.20 19.26 -1.19
CA PRO A 475 -14.33 20.12 -0.85
C PRO A 475 -14.30 21.49 -1.53
N ASP A 476 -13.19 21.88 -2.17
CA ASP A 476 -12.97 23.20 -2.77
C ASP A 476 -12.91 23.14 -4.31
N ILE A 477 -12.54 21.98 -4.87
CA ILE A 477 -12.37 21.77 -6.31
C ILE A 477 -13.42 20.74 -6.75
N PRO A 478 -14.59 21.18 -7.25
CA PRO A 478 -15.64 20.27 -7.71
C PRO A 478 -15.12 19.31 -8.77
N GLY A 479 -15.53 18.04 -8.72
CA GLY A 479 -15.11 17.01 -9.68
C GLY A 479 -13.69 16.44 -9.46
N LEU A 480 -12.93 16.95 -8.48
CA LEU A 480 -11.64 16.37 -8.07
C LEU A 480 -11.85 15.38 -6.92
N TYR A 481 -11.34 14.17 -7.12
CA TYR A 481 -11.33 13.10 -6.12
C TYR A 481 -9.92 12.53 -5.95
N LEU A 482 -9.67 11.94 -4.79
CA LEU A 482 -8.38 11.36 -4.43
C LEU A 482 -8.51 9.87 -4.10
N VAL A 483 -7.53 9.08 -4.50
CA VAL A 483 -7.39 7.67 -4.13
C VAL A 483 -5.95 7.36 -3.72
N GLY A 484 -5.74 6.20 -3.11
CA GLY A 484 -4.40 5.70 -2.80
C GLY A 484 -3.94 6.01 -1.38
N ALA A 485 -2.62 5.91 -1.15
CA ALA A 485 -2.03 5.96 0.19
C ALA A 485 -2.21 7.31 0.90
N GLY A 486 -2.36 8.41 0.15
CA GLY A 486 -2.47 9.76 0.70
C GLY A 486 -3.83 10.12 1.27
N THR A 487 -4.89 9.37 0.95
CA THR A 487 -6.27 9.62 1.39
C THR A 487 -6.80 8.50 2.28
N HIS A 488 -8.04 8.62 2.75
CA HIS A 488 -8.68 7.58 3.58
C HIS A 488 -8.98 6.31 2.75
N PRO A 489 -8.81 5.09 3.30
CA PRO A 489 -8.34 4.76 4.67
C PRO A 489 -6.82 4.84 4.86
N GLY A 490 -5.98 4.78 3.81
CA GLY A 490 -4.54 4.93 3.89
C GLY A 490 -3.75 3.93 3.07
N ALA A 491 -2.48 3.73 3.44
CA ALA A 491 -1.54 2.86 2.76
C ALA A 491 -1.81 1.36 3.01
N GLY A 492 -1.16 0.50 2.21
CA GLY A 492 -1.35 -0.95 2.14
C GLY A 492 -2.29 -1.33 1.00
N VAL A 493 -2.12 -2.52 0.42
CA VAL A 493 -2.92 -2.95 -0.75
C VAL A 493 -4.42 -2.90 -0.47
N PRO A 494 -4.94 -3.50 0.64
CA PRO A 494 -6.36 -3.36 0.97
C PRO A 494 -6.78 -1.90 1.21
N GLY A 495 -5.90 -1.11 1.82
CA GLY A 495 -6.16 0.31 2.09
C GLY A 495 -6.37 1.12 0.82
N VAL A 496 -5.48 1.00 -0.16
CA VAL A 496 -5.58 1.77 -1.41
C VAL A 496 -6.71 1.28 -2.32
N VAL A 497 -7.04 -0.02 -2.30
CA VAL A 497 -8.20 -0.56 -3.02
C VAL A 497 -9.51 -0.11 -2.39
N ASN A 498 -9.60 -0.13 -1.06
CA ASN A 498 -10.78 0.39 -0.34
C ASN A 498 -10.91 1.92 -0.47
N SER A 499 -9.81 2.67 -0.63
CA SER A 499 -9.90 4.10 -0.94
C SER A 499 -10.58 4.35 -2.28
N ALA A 500 -10.32 3.50 -3.28
CA ALA A 500 -11.01 3.58 -4.55
C ALA A 500 -12.51 3.26 -4.43
N LYS A 501 -12.89 2.29 -3.59
CA LYS A 501 -14.30 2.01 -3.29
C LYS A 501 -14.98 3.23 -2.68
N ALA A 502 -14.45 3.76 -1.58
CA ALA A 502 -14.98 4.94 -0.91
C ALA A 502 -15.10 6.16 -1.84
N THR A 503 -14.12 6.33 -2.72
CA THR A 503 -14.10 7.42 -3.71
C THR A 503 -15.18 7.20 -4.78
N CYS A 504 -15.29 6.01 -5.35
CA CYS A 504 -16.28 5.72 -6.39
C CYS A 504 -17.72 5.74 -5.85
N ASP A 505 -17.95 5.27 -4.62
CA ASP A 505 -19.25 5.39 -3.95
C ASP A 505 -19.62 6.87 -3.75
N THR A 506 -18.65 7.73 -3.43
CA THR A 506 -18.87 9.19 -3.34
C THR A 506 -19.19 9.80 -4.70
N ILE A 507 -18.47 9.41 -5.77
CA ILE A 507 -18.73 9.85 -7.14
C ILE A 507 -20.14 9.40 -7.57
N ALA A 508 -20.52 8.15 -7.28
CA ALA A 508 -21.86 7.65 -7.60
C ALA A 508 -22.96 8.50 -6.96
N ALA A 509 -22.79 8.88 -5.70
CA ALA A 509 -23.72 9.74 -4.99
C ALA A 509 -23.75 11.17 -5.57
N ASP A 510 -22.58 11.77 -5.85
CA ASP A 510 -22.46 13.14 -6.36
C ASP A 510 -23.05 13.28 -7.79
N PHE A 511 -22.94 12.24 -8.62
CA PHE A 511 -23.41 12.25 -10.01
C PHE A 511 -24.70 11.45 -10.23
N HIS A 512 -25.36 10.98 -9.16
CA HIS A 512 -26.61 10.21 -9.21
C HIS A 512 -26.52 8.96 -10.11
N VAL A 513 -25.39 8.26 -10.08
CA VAL A 513 -25.18 7.00 -10.82
C VAL A 513 -25.68 5.83 -9.96
N ILE A 514 -26.53 4.99 -10.53
CA ILE A 514 -27.00 3.77 -9.85
C ILE A 514 -25.86 2.75 -9.89
N THR A 515 -25.29 2.42 -8.74
CA THR A 515 -24.37 1.29 -8.59
C THR A 515 -25.20 0.02 -8.46
N GLY A 516 -25.04 -0.93 -9.42
CA GLY A 516 -25.72 -2.22 -9.42
C GLY A 516 -25.22 -3.15 -8.32
#